data_bf71808f7717aab80eeaf03d446bf07f
#
_entry.id   bf71808f7717aab80eeaf03d446bf07f
#
_cell.length_a   1.000
_cell.length_b   1.000
_cell.length_c   1.000
_cell.angle_alpha   90.00
_cell.angle_beta   90.00
_cell.angle_gamma   90.00
#
_symmetry.space_group_name_H-M   'P 1'
#
loop_
_entity.id
_entity.type
_entity.pdbx_description
1 polymer ?
#
loop_
_entity_poly.entity_id
_entity_poly.type
_entity_poly.pdbx_seq_one_letter_code
_entity_poly.pdbx_strand_id
1 'polypeptide(L)'
;MTMIRMRFLVGAIMLVALAAFPIFSQEEGEMSFFITSTGPGDGANLGGLDGADGHCAMLAQAAGGGGKTWHAYLSTTGAGGVNARDRIGSGPWYNAKGVQVAANVDELHYSNVGLTKETQLSEKGEMVNGRNDDPNQHDILTGSQLDGTRFTDGEDHTCGNWTSNGEGSAQVGHHDRTGGGAVASSWNAAHGSRNCGQT
;
A
#
# COMPACT_ATOMS: atom_id res chain seq x y z
N MET A 1 81.77 39.10 -10.46
CA MET A 1 81.26 37.89 -11.11
C MET A 1 80.22 37.25 -10.19
N THR A 2 78.95 37.62 -10.35
CA THR A 2 77.82 37.21 -9.43
C THR A 2 77.02 36.11 -10.08
N MET A 3 77.04 34.88 -9.53
CA MET A 3 76.33 33.75 -10.08
C MET A 3 74.86 33.78 -9.50
N ILE A 4 73.91 33.94 -10.46
CA ILE A 4 72.44 33.81 -10.14
C ILE A 4 72.12 32.33 -10.16
N ARG A 5 71.65 31.81 -9.02
CA ARG A 5 71.06 30.45 -8.84
C ARG A 5 69.58 30.51 -9.16
N MET A 6 69.17 29.90 -10.25
CA MET A 6 67.77 29.69 -10.67
C MET A 6 67.19 28.49 -9.91
N ARG A 7 66.21 28.71 -9.06
CA ARG A 7 65.47 27.64 -8.35
C ARG A 7 64.27 27.25 -9.19
N PHE A 8 64.22 26.02 -9.70
CA PHE A 8 63.04 25.43 -10.29
C PHE A 8 62.08 24.98 -9.21
N LEU A 9 60.87 25.57 -9.16
CA LEU A 9 59.75 25.08 -8.39
C LEU A 9 59.03 24.01 -9.22
N VAL A 10 59.10 22.76 -8.80
CA VAL A 10 58.32 21.68 -9.38
C VAL A 10 56.94 21.71 -8.66
N GLY A 11 55.92 22.23 -9.34
CA GLY A 11 54.56 22.19 -8.86
C GLY A 11 53.96 20.80 -9.09
N ALA A 12 53.67 20.08 -8.03
CA ALA A 12 52.92 18.83 -8.08
C ALA A 12 51.43 19.13 -8.31
N ILE A 13 50.93 18.81 -9.50
CA ILE A 13 49.50 18.85 -9.80
C ILE A 13 48.87 17.59 -9.24
N MET A 14 48.11 17.73 -8.15
CA MET A 14 47.34 16.67 -7.57
C MET A 14 46.04 16.49 -8.40
N LEU A 15 45.96 15.46 -9.21
CA LEU A 15 44.72 15.06 -9.92
C LEU A 15 43.77 14.43 -8.89
N VAL A 16 42.73 15.16 -8.53
CA VAL A 16 41.62 14.60 -7.77
C VAL A 16 40.70 13.87 -8.76
N ALA A 17 40.76 12.54 -8.79
CA ALA A 17 39.81 11.72 -9.50
C ALA A 17 38.46 11.74 -8.78
N LEU A 18 37.49 12.49 -9.29
CA LEU A 18 36.09 12.35 -8.85
C LEU A 18 35.61 10.98 -9.33
N ALA A 19 35.46 10.04 -8.38
CA ALA A 19 34.73 8.80 -8.60
C ALA A 19 33.23 9.15 -8.74
N ALA A 20 32.70 9.08 -9.96
CA ALA A 20 31.28 9.15 -10.22
C ALA A 20 30.66 7.83 -9.71
N PHE A 21 29.99 7.87 -8.56
CA PHE A 21 29.13 6.77 -8.13
C PHE A 21 27.90 6.75 -9.04
N PRO A 22 27.49 5.57 -9.56
CA PRO A 22 26.24 5.47 -10.30
C PRO A 22 25.11 5.81 -9.33
N ILE A 23 24.41 6.89 -9.60
CA ILE A 23 23.13 7.18 -8.95
C ILE A 23 22.16 6.16 -9.56
N PHE A 24 21.81 5.12 -8.80
CA PHE A 24 20.68 4.27 -9.13
C PHE A 24 19.44 5.15 -8.96
N SER A 25 18.94 5.72 -10.06
CA SER A 25 17.58 6.25 -10.08
C SER A 25 16.65 5.05 -9.91
N GLN A 26 15.93 5.00 -8.79
CA GLN A 26 14.78 4.11 -8.67
C GLN A 26 13.82 4.51 -9.79
N GLU A 27 13.42 3.57 -10.66
CA GLU A 27 12.38 3.84 -11.64
C GLU A 27 11.11 4.19 -10.89
N GLU A 28 10.68 5.44 -11.01
CA GLU A 28 9.39 5.89 -10.48
C GLU A 28 8.30 5.26 -11.36
N GLY A 29 7.53 4.35 -10.78
CA GLY A 29 6.40 3.72 -11.47
C GLY A 29 5.14 4.58 -11.38
N GLU A 30 4.24 4.46 -12.35
CA GLU A 30 2.92 5.06 -12.24
C GLU A 30 2.12 4.42 -11.11
N MET A 31 1.38 5.25 -10.34
CA MET A 31 0.52 4.78 -9.23
C MET A 31 -0.34 3.59 -9.65
N SER A 32 -0.24 2.50 -8.90
CA SER A 32 -1.03 1.28 -9.05
C SER A 32 -1.45 0.66 -7.71
N PHE A 33 -1.17 1.37 -6.61
CA PHE A 33 -1.55 1.01 -5.25
C PHE A 33 -1.80 2.28 -4.43
N PHE A 34 -2.85 2.29 -3.62
CA PHE A 34 -3.10 3.32 -2.61
C PHE A 34 -4.04 2.79 -1.51
N ILE A 35 -4.03 3.46 -0.36
CA ILE A 35 -5.06 3.35 0.67
C ILE A 35 -6.06 4.47 0.42
N THR A 36 -7.35 4.19 0.43
CA THR A 36 -8.38 5.21 0.16
C THR A 36 -8.33 6.32 1.21
N SER A 37 -8.26 7.60 0.78
CA SER A 37 -8.23 8.75 1.70
C SER A 37 -9.57 8.96 2.40
N THR A 38 -10.65 8.37 1.88
CA THR A 38 -12.00 8.43 2.45
C THR A 38 -12.80 7.21 2.00
N GLY A 39 -13.65 6.71 2.87
CA GLY A 39 -14.64 5.71 2.52
C GLY A 39 -15.91 6.33 1.90
N PRO A 40 -16.85 5.52 1.39
CA PRO A 40 -18.12 5.99 0.83
C PRO A 40 -19.08 6.55 1.90
N GLY A 41 -18.78 6.40 3.19
CA GLY A 41 -19.57 6.97 4.28
C GLY A 41 -20.72 6.09 4.77
N ASP A 42 -20.75 4.81 4.42
CA ASP A 42 -21.80 3.86 4.81
C ASP A 42 -21.22 2.55 5.41
N GLY A 43 -20.22 2.69 6.29
CA GLY A 43 -19.53 1.55 6.90
C GLY A 43 -18.95 0.60 5.85
N ALA A 44 -19.18 -0.70 6.03
CA ALA A 44 -18.75 -1.73 5.09
C ALA A 44 -19.77 -2.00 3.96
N ASN A 45 -20.88 -1.24 3.89
CA ASN A 45 -21.75 -1.24 2.71
C ASN A 45 -21.09 -0.44 1.59
N LEU A 46 -20.31 -1.11 0.79
CA LEU A 46 -19.57 -0.53 -0.34
C LEU A 46 -20.34 -0.65 -1.66
N GLY A 47 -21.55 -1.25 -1.65
CA GLY A 47 -22.27 -1.62 -2.86
C GLY A 47 -21.71 -2.86 -3.55
N GLY A 48 -21.18 -3.81 -2.75
CA GLY A 48 -20.49 -4.99 -3.25
C GLY A 48 -19.11 -4.68 -3.82
N LEU A 49 -18.55 -5.63 -4.58
CA LEU A 49 -17.24 -5.43 -5.23
C LEU A 49 -17.29 -4.34 -6.30
N ASP A 50 -18.36 -4.27 -7.07
CA ASP A 50 -18.50 -3.27 -8.15
C ASP A 50 -18.55 -1.85 -7.60
N GLY A 51 -19.26 -1.64 -6.48
CA GLY A 51 -19.30 -0.36 -5.79
C GLY A 51 -17.94 0.04 -5.21
N ALA A 52 -17.24 -0.92 -4.60
CA ALA A 52 -15.89 -0.70 -4.07
C ALA A 52 -14.88 -0.36 -5.17
N ASP A 53 -14.91 -1.09 -6.30
CA ASP A 53 -14.06 -0.82 -7.47
C ASP A 53 -14.35 0.57 -8.05
N GLY A 54 -15.64 0.92 -8.16
CA GLY A 54 -16.06 2.25 -8.62
C GLY A 54 -15.57 3.37 -7.70
N HIS A 55 -15.59 3.16 -6.38
CA HIS A 55 -15.06 4.11 -5.41
C HIS A 55 -13.53 4.29 -5.58
N CYS A 56 -12.78 3.19 -5.70
CA CYS A 56 -11.34 3.25 -5.97
C CYS A 56 -11.03 3.98 -7.28
N ALA A 57 -11.78 3.68 -8.36
CA ALA A 57 -11.59 4.32 -9.65
C ALA A 57 -11.88 5.82 -9.60
N MET A 58 -12.92 6.25 -8.87
CA MET A 58 -13.26 7.67 -8.67
C MET A 58 -12.14 8.41 -7.95
N LEU A 59 -11.62 7.85 -6.85
CA LEU A 59 -10.52 8.46 -6.09
C LEU A 59 -9.25 8.54 -6.94
N ALA A 60 -8.88 7.46 -7.62
CA ALA A 60 -7.73 7.43 -8.50
C ALA A 60 -7.85 8.45 -9.65
N GLN A 61 -9.02 8.58 -10.27
CA GLN A 61 -9.27 9.56 -11.32
C GLN A 61 -9.08 10.99 -10.81
N ALA A 62 -9.60 11.30 -9.61
CA ALA A 62 -9.44 12.60 -8.99
C ALA A 62 -7.98 12.95 -8.69
N ALA A 63 -7.14 11.94 -8.47
CA ALA A 63 -5.70 12.07 -8.22
C ALA A 63 -4.82 11.94 -9.49
N GLY A 64 -5.43 11.86 -10.68
CA GLY A 64 -4.71 11.75 -11.96
C GLY A 64 -4.41 10.32 -12.42
N GLY A 65 -4.85 9.28 -11.67
CA GLY A 65 -4.68 7.86 -11.99
C GLY A 65 -5.83 7.25 -12.82
N GLY A 66 -6.64 8.05 -13.52
CA GLY A 66 -7.86 7.61 -14.20
C GLY A 66 -7.68 6.78 -15.46
N GLY A 67 -6.46 6.57 -15.94
CA GLY A 67 -6.19 5.76 -17.15
C GLY A 67 -6.11 4.25 -16.92
N LYS A 68 -6.28 3.77 -15.67
CA LYS A 68 -6.16 2.36 -15.28
C LYS A 68 -7.48 1.79 -14.79
N THR A 69 -7.62 0.47 -14.85
CA THR A 69 -8.68 -0.25 -14.15
C THR A 69 -8.25 -0.45 -12.69
N TRP A 70 -9.10 -0.02 -11.76
CA TRP A 70 -8.86 -0.13 -10.33
C TRP A 70 -9.76 -1.19 -9.71
N HIS A 71 -9.18 -2.04 -8.88
CA HIS A 71 -9.88 -3.04 -8.10
C HIS A 71 -9.61 -2.84 -6.62
N ALA A 72 -10.65 -2.83 -5.82
CA ALA A 72 -10.52 -2.87 -4.37
C ALA A 72 -9.89 -4.21 -3.94
N TYR A 73 -8.93 -4.17 -3.04
CA TYR A 73 -8.35 -5.37 -2.45
C TYR A 73 -9.32 -5.98 -1.43
N LEU A 74 -10.31 -6.70 -1.93
CA LEU A 74 -11.40 -7.26 -1.15
C LEU A 74 -11.66 -8.70 -1.57
N SER A 75 -11.76 -9.63 -0.59
CA SER A 75 -12.31 -10.97 -0.80
C SER A 75 -13.82 -10.99 -0.56
N THR A 76 -14.49 -12.03 -1.05
CA THR A 76 -15.89 -12.33 -0.74
C THR A 76 -16.03 -13.75 -0.23
N THR A 77 -17.11 -14.05 0.51
CA THR A 77 -17.40 -15.37 1.08
C THR A 77 -18.51 -16.11 0.35
N GLY A 78 -18.76 -17.36 0.74
CA GLY A 78 -19.84 -18.19 0.19
C GLY A 78 -19.51 -18.84 -1.16
N ALA A 79 -20.54 -19.44 -1.78
CA ALA A 79 -20.40 -20.11 -3.06
C ALA A 79 -20.08 -19.09 -4.15
N GLY A 80 -19.00 -19.34 -4.91
CA GLY A 80 -18.52 -18.40 -5.93
C GLY A 80 -17.74 -17.20 -5.40
N GLY A 81 -17.42 -17.19 -4.08
CA GLY A 81 -16.59 -16.14 -3.49
C GLY A 81 -15.21 -16.05 -4.14
N VAL A 82 -14.66 -14.82 -4.18
CA VAL A 82 -13.40 -14.50 -4.84
C VAL A 82 -12.30 -14.17 -3.82
N ASN A 83 -11.05 -14.38 -4.19
CA ASN A 83 -9.89 -13.99 -3.41
C ASN A 83 -9.46 -12.58 -3.81
N ALA A 84 -9.10 -11.74 -2.86
CA ALA A 84 -8.57 -10.40 -3.15
C ALA A 84 -7.31 -10.46 -4.02
N ARG A 85 -6.41 -11.41 -3.72
CA ARG A 85 -5.15 -11.60 -4.48
C ARG A 85 -5.36 -11.87 -5.97
N ASP A 86 -6.47 -12.50 -6.36
CA ASP A 86 -6.75 -12.87 -7.74
C ASP A 86 -7.36 -11.71 -8.55
N ARG A 87 -7.75 -10.62 -7.88
CA ARG A 87 -8.40 -9.46 -8.50
C ARG A 87 -7.42 -8.35 -8.90
N ILE A 88 -6.25 -8.33 -8.30
CA ILE A 88 -5.32 -7.19 -8.35
C ILE A 88 -4.21 -7.31 -9.38
N GLY A 89 -4.17 -8.37 -10.18
CA GLY A 89 -3.10 -8.63 -11.14
C GLY A 89 -1.84 -9.22 -10.49
N SER A 90 -0.70 -9.07 -11.14
CA SER A 90 0.56 -9.71 -10.75
C SER A 90 1.64 -8.74 -10.24
N GLY A 91 1.38 -7.43 -10.22
CA GLY A 91 2.37 -6.40 -9.89
C GLY A 91 3.27 -6.03 -11.08
N PRO A 92 4.32 -5.25 -10.89
CA PRO A 92 4.64 -4.58 -9.63
C PRO A 92 3.65 -3.47 -9.25
N TRP A 93 3.55 -3.17 -7.95
CA TRP A 93 2.69 -2.08 -7.46
C TRP A 93 3.51 -0.92 -6.94
N TYR A 94 3.06 0.28 -7.28
CA TYR A 94 3.68 1.55 -6.93
C TYR A 94 2.68 2.46 -6.25
N ASN A 95 3.09 3.15 -5.19
CA ASN A 95 2.26 4.14 -4.52
C ASN A 95 2.13 5.44 -5.33
N ALA A 96 1.38 6.40 -4.82
CA ALA A 96 1.13 7.68 -5.49
C ALA A 96 2.39 8.56 -5.69
N LYS A 97 3.53 8.19 -5.08
CA LYS A 97 4.84 8.84 -5.28
C LYS A 97 5.79 8.02 -6.16
N GLY A 98 5.27 7.00 -6.85
CA GLY A 98 6.09 6.15 -7.71
C GLY A 98 7.02 5.18 -6.98
N VAL A 99 6.89 5.04 -5.66
CA VAL A 99 7.69 4.10 -4.87
C VAL A 99 7.08 2.70 -4.98
N GLN A 100 7.89 1.71 -5.35
CA GLN A 100 7.45 0.33 -5.40
C GLN A 100 7.14 -0.20 -3.99
N VAL A 101 5.90 -0.69 -3.79
CA VAL A 101 5.46 -1.27 -2.52
C VAL A 101 5.55 -2.80 -2.53
N ALA A 102 5.44 -3.43 -3.69
CA ALA A 102 5.68 -4.86 -3.90
C ALA A 102 5.97 -5.16 -5.37
N ALA A 103 6.88 -6.09 -5.66
CA ALA A 103 7.22 -6.49 -7.02
C ALA A 103 6.24 -7.51 -7.61
N ASN A 104 5.60 -8.32 -6.79
CA ASN A 104 4.70 -9.40 -7.19
C ASN A 104 3.77 -9.82 -6.04
N VAL A 105 2.84 -10.73 -6.32
CA VAL A 105 1.84 -11.22 -5.36
C VAL A 105 2.49 -11.86 -4.12
N ASP A 106 3.59 -12.59 -4.29
CA ASP A 106 4.28 -13.24 -3.16
C ASP A 106 4.96 -12.21 -2.26
N GLU A 107 5.59 -11.20 -2.83
CA GLU A 107 6.17 -10.12 -2.05
C GLU A 107 5.10 -9.32 -1.33
N LEU A 108 3.96 -9.05 -1.96
CA LEU A 108 2.83 -8.33 -1.36
C LEU A 108 2.30 -9.04 -0.11
N HIS A 109 2.25 -10.37 -0.08
CA HIS A 109 1.61 -11.14 0.98
C HIS A 109 2.60 -11.71 2.01
N TYR A 110 3.77 -12.20 1.57
CA TYR A 110 4.67 -12.95 2.45
C TYR A 110 5.85 -12.13 2.97
N SER A 111 6.65 -11.53 2.12
CA SER A 111 7.75 -10.66 2.59
C SER A 111 7.27 -9.28 2.99
N ASN A 112 6.41 -8.67 2.21
CA ASN A 112 5.70 -7.39 2.39
C ASN A 112 6.51 -6.28 3.09
N VAL A 113 7.83 -6.28 2.91
CA VAL A 113 8.74 -5.30 3.54
C VAL A 113 8.58 -3.89 3.01
N GLY A 114 8.08 -3.76 1.78
CA GLY A 114 7.77 -2.46 1.15
C GLY A 114 6.48 -1.81 1.65
N LEU A 115 5.65 -2.53 2.42
CA LEU A 115 4.39 -2.04 2.97
C LEU A 115 4.61 -1.52 4.39
N THR A 116 4.72 -0.22 4.54
CA THR A 116 4.88 0.50 5.82
C THR A 116 3.90 1.67 5.86
N LYS A 117 3.74 2.32 7.00
CA LYS A 117 2.91 3.54 7.11
C LYS A 117 3.33 4.62 6.10
N GLU A 118 4.65 4.74 5.85
CA GLU A 118 5.23 5.75 4.97
C GLU A 118 5.06 5.44 3.48
N THR A 119 4.85 4.17 3.13
CA THR A 119 4.69 3.72 1.73
C THR A 119 3.26 3.41 1.36
N GLN A 120 2.41 3.04 2.31
CA GLN A 120 0.97 2.83 2.11
C GLN A 120 0.24 4.17 2.14
N LEU A 121 0.48 4.96 1.10
CA LEU A 121 -0.05 6.32 0.96
C LEU A 121 -1.48 6.30 0.39
N SER A 122 -2.20 7.40 0.59
CA SER A 122 -3.46 7.64 -0.09
C SER A 122 -3.23 7.86 -1.60
N GLU A 123 -4.32 7.89 -2.38
CA GLU A 123 -4.29 8.24 -3.80
C GLU A 123 -3.72 9.65 -4.05
N LYS A 124 -3.74 10.52 -3.02
CA LYS A 124 -3.17 11.88 -3.07
C LYS A 124 -1.68 11.92 -2.73
N GLY A 125 -1.08 10.79 -2.38
CA GLY A 125 0.32 10.72 -1.92
C GLY A 125 0.52 11.20 -0.48
N GLU A 126 -0.53 11.24 0.32
CA GLU A 126 -0.52 11.63 1.73
C GLU A 126 -0.46 10.40 2.63
N MET A 127 0.16 10.52 3.79
CA MET A 127 0.09 9.47 4.82
C MET A 127 -1.32 9.40 5.39
N VAL A 128 -1.85 8.18 5.47
CA VAL A 128 -3.11 7.90 6.18
C VAL A 128 -2.80 7.78 7.67
N ASN A 129 -3.69 8.29 8.52
CA ASN A 129 -3.55 8.22 9.96
C ASN A 129 -3.47 6.76 10.43
N GLY A 130 -2.46 6.45 11.25
CA GLY A 130 -2.25 5.15 11.84
C GLY A 130 -2.81 5.03 13.25
N ARG A 131 -2.46 3.97 13.97
CA ARG A 131 -2.97 3.63 15.30
C ARG A 131 -2.78 4.71 16.36
N ASN A 132 -1.69 5.47 16.29
CA ASN A 132 -1.33 6.49 17.29
C ASN A 132 -1.69 7.91 16.86
N ASP A 133 -2.36 8.06 15.73
CA ASP A 133 -2.81 9.35 15.22
C ASP A 133 -4.26 9.63 15.64
N ASP A 134 -4.70 10.87 15.54
CA ASP A 134 -6.08 11.30 15.82
C ASP A 134 -6.66 11.98 14.56
N PRO A 135 -7.74 11.43 13.97
CA PRO A 135 -8.39 10.17 14.31
C PRO A 135 -7.53 8.94 13.97
N ASN A 136 -7.70 7.84 14.74
CA ASN A 136 -7.11 6.56 14.39
C ASN A 136 -7.85 5.95 13.19
N GLN A 137 -7.12 5.67 12.10
CA GLN A 137 -7.65 5.14 10.83
C GLN A 137 -6.82 3.96 10.31
N HIS A 138 -6.16 3.20 11.21
CA HIS A 138 -5.21 2.17 10.77
C HIS A 138 -5.86 0.90 10.22
N ASP A 139 -7.13 0.66 10.50
CA ASP A 139 -7.86 -0.51 10.00
C ASP A 139 -8.31 -0.28 8.56
N ILE A 140 -8.00 -1.22 7.68
CA ILE A 140 -8.49 -1.25 6.30
C ILE A 140 -9.27 -2.54 6.05
N LEU A 141 -10.44 -2.43 5.42
CA LEU A 141 -11.28 -3.57 5.06
C LEU A 141 -10.60 -4.42 3.99
N THR A 142 -10.58 -5.74 4.16
CA THR A 142 -9.99 -6.68 3.20
C THR A 142 -10.81 -7.97 3.01
N GLY A 143 -11.44 -8.47 4.06
CA GLY A 143 -12.13 -9.76 4.05
C GLY A 143 -11.22 -10.95 3.72
N SER A 144 -9.90 -10.80 3.90
CA SER A 144 -8.89 -11.72 3.38
C SER A 144 -8.08 -12.39 4.49
N GLN A 145 -7.60 -13.59 4.23
CA GLN A 145 -6.55 -14.24 4.98
C GLN A 145 -5.18 -13.60 4.67
N LEU A 146 -4.13 -13.97 5.42
CA LEU A 146 -2.76 -13.44 5.28
C LEU A 146 -2.22 -13.55 3.85
N ASP A 147 -2.55 -14.62 3.15
CA ASP A 147 -2.11 -14.89 1.78
C ASP A 147 -2.99 -14.24 0.70
N GLY A 148 -3.99 -13.43 1.11
CA GLY A 148 -4.93 -12.77 0.21
C GLY A 148 -6.07 -13.65 -0.30
N THR A 149 -6.19 -14.89 0.20
CA THR A 149 -7.33 -15.75 -0.12
C THR A 149 -8.54 -15.41 0.76
N ARG A 150 -9.72 -15.79 0.31
CA ARG A 150 -10.97 -15.69 1.07
C ARG A 150 -11.04 -16.72 2.19
N PHE A 151 -11.84 -16.45 3.22
CA PHE A 151 -12.21 -17.45 4.21
C PHE A 151 -13.14 -18.50 3.63
N THR A 152 -12.98 -19.76 4.10
CA THR A 152 -13.78 -20.93 3.66
C THR A 152 -14.33 -21.73 4.84
N ASP A 153 -14.37 -21.13 6.03
CA ASP A 153 -14.84 -21.71 7.28
C ASP A 153 -16.37 -21.71 7.43
N GLY A 154 -17.08 -21.07 6.51
CA GLY A 154 -18.52 -20.93 6.51
C GLY A 154 -19.04 -19.68 7.20
N GLU A 155 -18.15 -18.89 7.82
CA GLU A 155 -18.48 -17.63 8.48
C GLU A 155 -18.40 -16.44 7.52
N ASP A 156 -19.10 -15.35 7.86
CA ASP A 156 -19.01 -14.09 7.09
C ASP A 156 -17.91 -13.19 7.64
N HIS A 157 -16.87 -13.00 6.87
CA HIS A 157 -15.75 -12.10 7.16
C HIS A 157 -15.75 -10.85 6.27
N THR A 158 -16.91 -10.52 5.67
CA THR A 158 -17.01 -9.52 4.58
C THR A 158 -18.21 -8.60 4.70
N CYS A 159 -18.91 -8.61 5.86
CA CYS A 159 -20.11 -7.80 6.04
C CYS A 159 -21.13 -8.00 4.91
N GLY A 160 -21.53 -9.25 4.67
CA GLY A 160 -22.48 -9.61 3.62
C GLY A 160 -21.94 -9.36 2.21
N ASN A 161 -20.67 -9.67 1.97
CA ASN A 161 -19.99 -9.36 0.71
C ASN A 161 -20.06 -7.86 0.35
N TRP A 162 -19.76 -7.03 1.35
CA TRP A 162 -19.66 -5.58 1.22
C TRP A 162 -21.00 -4.87 0.93
N THR A 163 -22.09 -5.42 1.49
CA THR A 163 -23.45 -4.86 1.33
C THR A 163 -24.14 -4.55 2.66
N SER A 164 -23.43 -4.71 3.81
CA SER A 164 -23.98 -4.46 5.13
C SER A 164 -23.21 -3.33 5.85
N ASN A 165 -23.99 -2.47 6.53
CA ASN A 165 -23.49 -1.42 7.42
C ASN A 165 -23.97 -1.58 8.86
N GLY A 166 -24.49 -2.76 9.23
CA GLY A 166 -25.07 -3.04 10.54
C GLY A 166 -24.23 -3.98 11.38
N GLU A 167 -24.91 -5.03 11.89
CA GLU A 167 -24.28 -6.10 12.64
C GLU A 167 -23.39 -6.97 11.73
N GLY A 168 -22.48 -7.72 12.33
CA GLY A 168 -21.52 -8.57 11.63
C GLY A 168 -20.09 -8.09 11.83
N SER A 169 -19.17 -8.64 11.06
CA SER A 169 -17.76 -8.29 11.11
C SER A 169 -17.10 -8.52 9.74
N ALA A 170 -16.14 -7.69 9.40
CA ALA A 170 -15.26 -7.92 8.26
C ALA A 170 -13.83 -8.13 8.76
N GLN A 171 -13.05 -8.96 8.07
CA GLN A 171 -11.62 -9.01 8.30
C GLN A 171 -10.98 -7.69 7.88
N VAL A 172 -10.13 -7.13 8.75
CA VAL A 172 -9.35 -5.92 8.49
C VAL A 172 -7.85 -6.20 8.55
N GLY A 173 -7.09 -5.38 7.87
CA GLY A 173 -5.64 -5.27 8.01
C GLY A 173 -5.24 -3.94 8.62
N HIS A 174 -3.98 -3.82 9.04
CA HIS A 174 -3.40 -2.58 9.57
C HIS A 174 -2.43 -1.99 8.55
N HIS A 175 -2.84 -0.92 7.84
CA HIS A 175 -1.98 -0.31 6.83
C HIS A 175 -0.66 0.22 7.39
N ASP A 176 -0.63 0.64 8.66
CA ASP A 176 0.57 1.11 9.36
C ASP A 176 1.39 -0.03 9.98
N ARG A 177 0.91 -1.27 9.88
CA ARG A 177 1.53 -2.50 10.41
C ARG A 177 1.86 -2.44 11.90
N THR A 178 1.09 -1.68 12.67
CA THR A 178 1.23 -1.60 14.12
C THR A 178 0.27 -2.57 14.80
N GLY A 179 0.74 -3.21 15.87
CA GLY A 179 -0.06 -4.17 16.64
C GLY A 179 0.83 -5.16 17.40
N GLY A 180 0.26 -5.88 18.38
CA GLY A 180 0.97 -6.91 19.13
C GLY A 180 0.93 -8.25 18.41
N GLY A 181 2.10 -8.82 18.07
CA GLY A 181 2.21 -10.13 17.40
C GLY A 181 2.16 -10.06 15.87
N ALA A 182 2.55 -11.16 15.23
CA ALA A 182 2.75 -11.22 13.77
C ALA A 182 1.46 -10.98 12.97
N VAL A 183 0.33 -11.52 13.44
CA VAL A 183 -0.96 -11.35 12.75
C VAL A 183 -1.48 -9.93 12.93
N ALA A 184 -1.41 -9.38 14.13
CA ALA A 184 -1.88 -8.03 14.43
C ALA A 184 -1.07 -6.92 13.73
N SER A 185 0.10 -7.23 13.19
CA SER A 185 0.90 -6.34 12.32
C SER A 185 0.72 -6.62 10.83
N SER A 186 -0.22 -7.46 10.45
CA SER A 186 -0.51 -7.73 9.04
C SER A 186 -1.20 -6.55 8.37
N TRP A 187 -0.74 -6.18 7.19
CA TRP A 187 -1.36 -5.12 6.41
C TRP A 187 -2.76 -5.50 5.90
N ASN A 188 -3.03 -6.80 5.72
CA ASN A 188 -4.27 -7.29 5.09
C ASN A 188 -5.12 -8.23 5.95
N ALA A 189 -4.62 -8.74 7.09
CA ALA A 189 -5.34 -9.75 7.88
C ALA A 189 -4.97 -9.69 9.36
N ALA A 190 -5.33 -8.61 10.05
CA ALA A 190 -5.00 -8.39 11.46
C ALA A 190 -6.04 -8.95 12.42
N HIS A 191 -7.32 -8.59 12.25
CA HIS A 191 -8.44 -9.04 13.10
C HIS A 191 -9.79 -8.77 12.42
N GLY A 192 -10.89 -9.24 13.03
CA GLY A 192 -12.24 -8.86 12.64
C GLY A 192 -12.60 -7.45 13.11
N SER A 193 -13.34 -6.69 12.31
CA SER A 193 -13.90 -5.40 12.72
C SER A 193 -14.89 -5.56 13.86
N ARG A 194 -15.19 -4.48 14.61
CA ARG A 194 -16.17 -4.51 15.70
C ARG A 194 -17.59 -4.74 15.21
N ASN A 195 -17.94 -4.19 14.08
CA ASN A 195 -19.19 -4.33 13.36
C ASN A 195 -18.99 -3.92 11.89
N CYS A 196 -20.07 -3.90 11.11
CA CYS A 196 -20.07 -3.45 9.71
C CYS A 196 -20.44 -1.96 9.57
N GLY A 197 -20.82 -1.28 10.65
CA GLY A 197 -21.17 0.14 10.64
C GLY A 197 -19.94 1.04 10.56
N GLN A 198 -20.19 2.31 10.30
CA GLN A 198 -19.18 3.34 10.40
C GLN A 198 -18.95 3.68 11.89
N THR A 199 -17.69 3.60 12.32
CA THR A 199 -17.27 3.93 13.70
C THR A 199 -16.52 5.25 13.72
#